data_282789eaf54e07c731df1f10143668aa
#
_entry.id   282789eaf54e07c731df1f10143668aa
#
_cell.length_a   1.000
_cell.length_b   1.000
_cell.length_c   1.000
_cell.angle_alpha   90.00
_cell.angle_beta   90.00
_cell.angle_gamma   90.00
#
_symmetry.space_group_name_H-M   'P 1'
#
loop_
_entity.id
_entity.type
_entity.pdbx_description
1 polymer ?
#
loop_
_entity_poly.entity_id
_entity_poly.type
_entity_poly.pdbx_seq_one_letter_code
_entity_poly.pdbx_strand_id
1 'polypeptide(L)' 'MLKLYENIRNRREELGMSQQDLADLLGYKSRSTIAKIESGENDIPQSKVMAFAKALKTTPAYLMAFR' A
#
# COMPACT_ATOMS: atom_id res chain seq x y z
N MET A 1 -11.31 5.24 12.35
CA MET A 1 -10.49 4.17 11.79
C MET A 1 -9.52 4.72 10.77
N LEU A 2 -8.29 4.28 10.81
CA LEU A 2 -7.27 4.72 9.85
C LEU A 2 -7.56 4.15 8.47
N LYS A 3 -7.53 4.99 7.47
CA LYS A 3 -7.85 4.60 6.09
C LYS A 3 -6.62 4.17 5.29
N LEU A 4 -5.52 3.91 5.95
CA LEU A 4 -4.26 3.58 5.31
C LEU A 4 -4.39 2.43 4.30
N TYR A 5 -5.03 1.34 4.72
CA TYR A 5 -5.12 0.13 3.89
C TYR A 5 -6.01 0.37 2.67
N GLU A 6 -7.13 1.04 2.86
CA GLU A 6 -8.00 1.43 1.75
C GLU A 6 -7.30 2.38 0.79
N ASN A 7 -6.56 3.34 1.32
CA ASN A 7 -5.86 4.32 0.50
C ASN A 7 -4.77 3.66 -0.36
N ILE A 8 -4.07 2.69 0.20
CA ILE A 8 -3.08 1.90 -0.56
C ILE A 8 -3.76 1.21 -1.72
N ARG A 9 -4.84 0.50 -1.46
CA ARG A 9 -5.57 -0.21 -2.49
C ARG A 9 -6.11 0.74 -3.57
N ASN A 10 -6.76 1.82 -3.14
CA ASN A 10 -7.35 2.78 -4.06
C ASN A 10 -6.29 3.41 -4.97
N ARG A 11 -5.17 3.80 -4.38
CA ARG A 11 -4.10 4.42 -5.16
C ARG A 11 -3.48 3.42 -6.13
N ARG A 12 -3.30 2.18 -5.69
CA ARG A 12 -2.80 1.12 -6.55
C ARG A 12 -3.71 0.94 -7.76
N GLU A 13 -5.02 0.89 -7.53
CA GLU A 13 -6.00 0.73 -8.60
C GLU A 13 -6.04 1.94 -9.54
N GLU A 14 -5.91 3.15 -8.99
CA GLU A 14 -5.83 4.37 -9.79
C GLU A 14 -4.67 4.33 -10.77
N LEU A 15 -3.55 3.74 -10.36
CA LEU A 15 -2.36 3.64 -11.18
C LEU A 15 -2.40 2.44 -12.13
N GLY A 16 -3.46 1.65 -12.09
CA GLY A 16 -3.58 0.46 -12.92
C GLY A 16 -2.63 -0.68 -12.53
N MET A 17 -2.17 -0.69 -11.28
CA MET A 17 -1.23 -1.70 -10.80
C MET A 17 -1.97 -2.90 -10.21
N SER A 18 -1.44 -4.09 -10.47
CA SER A 18 -1.89 -5.30 -9.77
C SER A 18 -1.23 -5.38 -8.39
N GLN A 19 -1.74 -6.27 -7.54
CA GLN A 19 -1.09 -6.54 -6.26
C GLN A 19 0.33 -7.08 -6.47
N GLN A 20 0.53 -7.88 -7.51
CA GLN A 20 1.86 -8.39 -7.84
C GLN A 20 2.80 -7.25 -8.26
N ASP A 21 2.31 -6.30 -9.05
CA ASP A 21 3.11 -5.16 -9.46
C ASP A 21 3.62 -4.38 -8.25
N LEU A 22 2.74 -4.12 -7.30
CA LEU A 22 3.13 -3.40 -6.08
C LEU A 22 4.10 -4.22 -5.24
N ALA A 23 3.85 -5.52 -5.11
CA ALA A 23 4.75 -6.41 -4.38
C ALA A 23 6.16 -6.38 -4.98
N ASP A 24 6.25 -6.45 -6.31
CA ASP A 24 7.53 -6.41 -7.01
C ASP A 24 8.29 -5.11 -6.74
N LEU A 25 7.59 -3.98 -6.80
CA LEU A 25 8.19 -2.67 -6.53
C LEU A 25 8.74 -2.56 -5.11
N LEU A 26 8.08 -3.22 -4.17
CA LEU A 26 8.46 -3.14 -2.76
C LEU A 26 9.39 -4.26 -2.32
N GLY A 27 9.72 -5.18 -3.23
CA GLY A 27 10.63 -6.27 -2.92
C GLY A 27 10.01 -7.43 -2.14
N TYR A 28 8.69 -7.53 -2.12
CA TYR A 28 8.02 -8.67 -1.52
C TYR A 28 8.00 -9.84 -2.49
N LYS A 29 8.07 -11.05 -1.94
CA LYS A 29 8.13 -12.26 -2.77
C LYS A 29 6.79 -12.66 -3.36
N SER A 30 5.68 -12.22 -2.74
CA SER A 30 4.36 -12.67 -3.13
C SER A 30 3.33 -11.55 -3.01
N ARG A 31 2.40 -11.56 -3.96
CA ARG A 31 1.26 -10.64 -3.92
C ARG A 31 0.38 -10.86 -2.67
N SER A 32 0.48 -12.04 -2.06
CA SER A 32 -0.28 -12.34 -0.83
C SER A 32 0.02 -11.35 0.28
N THR A 33 1.26 -10.88 0.36
CA THR A 33 1.64 -9.86 1.35
C THR A 33 0.83 -8.58 1.14
N ILE A 34 0.71 -8.14 -0.11
CA ILE A 34 -0.07 -6.94 -0.43
C ILE A 34 -1.55 -7.17 -0.13
N ALA A 35 -2.09 -8.32 -0.50
CA ALA A 35 -3.49 -8.65 -0.24
C ALA A 35 -3.79 -8.60 1.27
N LYS A 36 -2.91 -9.14 2.09
CA LYS A 36 -3.09 -9.12 3.55
C LYS A 36 -3.00 -7.73 4.13
N ILE A 37 -2.12 -6.90 3.59
CA ILE A 37 -2.00 -5.50 4.01
C ILE A 37 -3.28 -4.74 3.63
N GLU A 38 -3.75 -4.90 2.41
CA GLU A 38 -4.94 -4.19 1.94
C GLU A 38 -6.20 -4.61 2.69
N SER A 39 -6.25 -5.84 3.17
CA SER A 39 -7.38 -6.34 3.97
C SER A 39 -7.30 -5.97 5.45
N GLY A 40 -6.17 -5.41 5.88
CA GLY A 40 -5.95 -5.07 7.28
C GLY A 40 -5.46 -6.24 8.14
N GLU A 41 -5.24 -7.41 7.55
CA GLU A 41 -4.72 -8.57 8.30
C GLU A 41 -3.31 -8.34 8.80
N ASN A 42 -2.47 -7.75 7.95
CA ASN A 42 -1.09 -7.44 8.31
C ASN A 42 -0.93 -5.94 8.41
N ASP A 43 -0.25 -5.51 9.46
CA ASP A 43 0.06 -4.11 9.65
C ASP A 43 1.31 -3.74 8.85
N ILE A 44 1.49 -2.44 8.62
CA ILE A 44 2.68 -1.91 7.96
C ILE A 44 3.51 -1.18 8.99
N PRO A 45 4.79 -1.57 9.17
CA PRO A 45 5.67 -0.77 10.02
C PRO A 45 5.76 0.65 9.50
N GLN A 46 5.85 1.63 10.38
CA GLN A 46 5.92 3.03 10.00
C GLN A 46 7.09 3.30 9.04
N SER A 47 8.18 2.58 9.20
CA SER A 47 9.33 2.69 8.30
C SER A 47 9.01 2.28 6.87
N LYS A 48 7.97 1.49 6.65
CA LYS A 48 7.58 1.04 5.31
C LYS A 48 6.59 1.99 4.63
N VAL A 49 5.93 2.87 5.38
CA VAL A 49 4.93 3.78 4.80
C VAL A 49 5.54 4.66 3.72
N MET A 50 6.77 5.14 3.94
CA MET A 50 7.46 5.95 2.95
C MET A 50 7.73 5.15 1.66
N ALA A 51 8.11 3.88 1.80
CA ALA A 51 8.36 3.03 0.63
C ALA A 51 7.07 2.79 -0.16
N PHE A 52 5.96 2.55 0.53
CA PHE A 52 4.66 2.41 -0.12
C PHE A 52 4.26 3.70 -0.85
N ALA A 53 4.47 4.85 -0.21
CA ALA A 53 4.15 6.14 -0.82
C ALA A 53 4.95 6.34 -2.10
N LYS A 54 6.24 6.04 -2.09
CA LYS A 54 7.07 6.16 -3.29
C LYS A 54 6.61 5.23 -4.40
N ALA A 55 6.34 3.97 -4.06
CA ALA A 55 5.88 3.00 -5.05
C ALA A 55 4.54 3.41 -5.66
N LEU A 56 3.69 4.05 -4.88
CA LEU A 56 2.37 4.51 -5.31
C LEU A 56 2.37 5.95 -5.83
N LYS A 57 3.54 6.56 -5.97
CA LYS A 57 3.70 7.91 -6.50
C LYS A 57 2.87 8.94 -5.75
N THR A 58 2.90 8.87 -4.43
CA THR A 58 2.16 9.76 -3.55
C THR A 58 2.98 10.05 -2.29
N THR A 59 2.35 10.59 -1.26
CA THR A 59 3.01 10.96 0.00
C THR A 59 2.49 10.12 1.15
N PRO A 60 3.27 9.95 2.22
CA PRO A 60 2.77 9.27 3.42
C PRO A 60 1.53 9.95 3.99
N ALA A 61 1.47 11.28 3.92
CA ALA A 61 0.31 12.03 4.40
C ALA A 61 -0.96 11.64 3.65
N TYR A 62 -0.88 11.47 2.34
CA TYR A 62 -2.01 11.03 1.53
C TYR A 62 -2.49 9.64 1.96
N LEU A 63 -1.54 8.71 2.11
CA LEU A 63 -1.89 7.33 2.47
C LEU A 63 -2.51 7.24 3.86
N MET A 64 -2.10 8.08 4.78
CA MET A 64 -2.56 8.04 6.16
C MET A 64 -3.76 8.93 6.42
N ALA A 65 -4.27 9.63 5.42
CA ALA A 65 -5.41 10.52 5.59
C ALA A 65 -6.68 9.76 5.92
N PHE A 66 -7.51 10.35 6.75
CA PHE A 66 -8.86 9.84 7.02
C PHE A 66 -9.80 10.37 5.96
N ARG A 67 -10.71 9.52 5.52
CA ARG A 67 -11.68 9.88 4.51
C ARG A 67 -13.08 9.52 4.93
#